data_7a210da965796a40525173bee027f184
#
_entry.id   7a210da965796a40525173bee027f184
#
_cell.length_a   1.000
_cell.length_b   1.000
_cell.length_c   1.000
_cell.angle_alpha   90.00
_cell.angle_beta   90.00
_cell.angle_gamma   90.00
#
_symmetry.space_group_name_H-M   'P 1'
#
loop_
_entity.id
_entity.type
_entity.pdbx_description
1 polymer ?
#
loop_
_entity_poly.entity_id
_entity_poly.type
_entity_poly.pdbx_seq_one_letter_code
_entity_poly.pdbx_strand_id
1 'polypeptide(L)'
;MQGKEILGQLLYEHSQLRDRLAGWTSALDLARGGSYEECQKAVSVLRNMCHFLESELAHHFREEEQVLYTAVKAKLPHLRGLVAELHQEHEVIRQAHQDVRQELLHFDSTGELRHLIQLATEMIAYLRYHTDREERTLHPAVLREFKDADWWELRRLYVDSMVA
;
A
#
# COMPACT_ATOMS: atom_id res chain seq x y z
N MET A 1 11.10 19.85 1.51
CA MET A 1 10.37 19.07 2.54
C MET A 1 11.34 18.76 3.67
N GLN A 2 10.96 18.98 4.92
CA GLN A 2 11.76 18.58 6.08
C GLN A 2 11.54 17.11 6.41
N GLY A 3 12.46 16.45 7.14
CA GLY A 3 12.35 15.03 7.42
C GLY A 3 11.04 14.61 8.09
N LYS A 4 10.52 15.39 9.05
CA LYS A 4 9.22 15.11 9.69
C LYS A 4 8.03 15.28 8.74
N GLU A 5 8.12 16.17 7.76
CA GLU A 5 7.08 16.35 6.75
C GLU A 5 6.99 15.15 5.81
N ILE A 6 8.11 14.46 5.56
CA ILE A 6 8.14 13.21 4.76
C ILE A 6 7.30 12.13 5.46
N LEU A 7 7.53 11.90 6.75
CA LEU A 7 6.71 10.96 7.52
C LEU A 7 5.23 11.39 7.57
N GLY A 8 4.98 12.70 7.69
CA GLY A 8 3.63 13.26 7.63
C GLY A 8 2.94 13.00 6.29
N GLN A 9 3.69 13.05 5.18
CA GLN A 9 3.19 12.73 3.85
C GLN A 9 2.82 11.24 3.73
N LEU A 10 3.68 10.33 4.17
CA LEU A 10 3.37 8.89 4.18
C LEU A 10 2.11 8.58 5.00
N LEU A 11 1.96 9.18 6.18
CA LEU A 11 0.75 9.05 7.00
C LEU A 11 -0.51 9.60 6.31
N TYR A 12 -0.39 10.69 5.57
CA TYR A 12 -1.49 11.24 4.78
C TYR A 12 -1.89 10.29 3.64
N GLU A 13 -0.93 9.68 2.95
CA GLU A 13 -1.16 8.69 1.90
C GLU A 13 -1.85 7.44 2.45
N HIS A 14 -1.50 6.97 3.63
CA HIS A 14 -2.24 5.91 4.34
C HIS A 14 -3.70 6.28 4.60
N SER A 15 -3.98 7.53 4.99
CA SER A 15 -5.36 8.01 5.15
C SER A 15 -6.13 7.96 3.83
N GLN A 16 -5.53 8.41 2.73
CA GLN A 16 -6.11 8.34 1.39
C GLN A 16 -6.37 6.89 0.96
N LEU A 17 -5.42 5.99 1.24
CA LEU A 17 -5.58 4.56 0.96
C LEU A 17 -6.76 3.97 1.73
N ARG A 18 -6.93 4.26 3.02
CA ARG A 18 -8.07 3.78 3.83
C ARG A 18 -9.42 4.19 3.24
N ASP A 19 -9.55 5.42 2.78
CA ASP A 19 -10.78 5.90 2.14
C ASP A 19 -11.07 5.12 0.86
N ARG A 20 -10.06 4.86 0.03
CA ARG A 20 -10.18 4.04 -1.19
C ARG A 20 -10.56 2.59 -0.85
N LEU A 21 -9.91 1.98 0.14
CA LEU A 21 -10.20 0.60 0.58
C LEU A 21 -11.65 0.44 1.04
N ALA A 22 -12.23 1.43 1.71
CA ALA A 22 -13.63 1.44 2.11
C ALA A 22 -14.57 1.45 0.90
N GLY A 23 -14.31 2.32 -0.09
CA GLY A 23 -15.08 2.39 -1.33
C GLY A 23 -14.99 1.12 -2.16
N TRP A 24 -13.80 0.54 -2.31
CA TRP A 24 -13.59 -0.72 -3.03
C TRP A 24 -14.32 -1.89 -2.35
N THR A 25 -14.21 -2.00 -1.03
CA THR A 25 -14.94 -3.03 -0.26
C THR A 25 -16.43 -2.95 -0.51
N SER A 26 -17.02 -1.76 -0.44
CA SER A 26 -18.45 -1.56 -0.67
C SER A 26 -18.87 -1.99 -2.08
N ALA A 27 -18.07 -1.67 -3.10
CA ALA A 27 -18.37 -2.07 -4.48
C ALA A 27 -18.31 -3.60 -4.67
N LEU A 28 -17.32 -4.26 -4.06
CA LEU A 28 -17.19 -5.73 -4.12
C LEU A 28 -18.34 -6.44 -3.38
N ASP A 29 -18.76 -5.91 -2.23
CA ASP A 29 -19.88 -6.48 -1.45
C ASP A 29 -21.19 -6.39 -2.23
N LEU A 30 -21.47 -5.27 -2.90
CA LEU A 30 -22.64 -5.13 -3.77
C LEU A 30 -22.65 -6.15 -4.93
N ALA A 31 -21.49 -6.42 -5.53
CA ALA A 31 -21.37 -7.33 -6.66
C ALA A 31 -21.56 -8.81 -6.30
N ARG A 32 -21.38 -9.20 -5.04
CA ARG A 32 -21.49 -10.64 -4.61
C ARG A 32 -22.85 -11.30 -4.80
N GLY A 33 -23.90 -10.53 -4.84
CA GLY A 33 -25.26 -11.02 -5.08
C GLY A 33 -26.04 -10.08 -6.01
N GLY A 34 -25.31 -9.22 -6.69
CA GLY A 34 -25.83 -8.08 -7.38
C GLY A 34 -26.35 -8.35 -8.78
N SER A 35 -27.01 -7.33 -9.33
CA SER A 35 -27.43 -7.24 -10.70
C SER A 35 -26.23 -7.18 -11.66
N TYR A 36 -26.48 -7.35 -12.95
CA TYR A 36 -25.46 -7.16 -13.98
C TYR A 36 -24.80 -5.79 -13.88
N GLU A 37 -25.57 -4.73 -13.60
CA GLU A 37 -25.06 -3.36 -13.46
C GLU A 37 -24.10 -3.24 -12.27
N GLU A 38 -24.40 -3.84 -11.12
CA GLU A 38 -23.53 -3.86 -9.94
C GLU A 38 -22.23 -4.63 -10.21
N CYS A 39 -22.32 -5.74 -10.94
CA CYS A 39 -21.14 -6.48 -11.39
C CYS A 39 -20.22 -5.62 -12.31
N GLN A 40 -20.80 -4.90 -13.26
CA GLN A 40 -20.03 -4.02 -14.15
C GLN A 40 -19.38 -2.85 -13.40
N LYS A 41 -20.07 -2.29 -12.41
CA LYS A 41 -19.48 -1.27 -11.52
C LYS A 41 -18.30 -1.83 -10.73
N ALA A 42 -18.43 -3.04 -10.18
CA ALA A 42 -17.32 -3.69 -9.46
C ALA A 42 -16.10 -3.90 -10.36
N VAL A 43 -16.27 -4.35 -11.59
CA VAL A 43 -15.17 -4.53 -12.55
C VAL A 43 -14.49 -3.19 -12.85
N SER A 44 -15.26 -2.13 -13.04
CA SER A 44 -14.71 -0.77 -13.24
C SER A 44 -13.89 -0.32 -12.02
N VAL A 45 -14.40 -0.56 -10.81
CA VAL A 45 -13.71 -0.27 -9.56
C VAL A 45 -12.40 -1.06 -9.45
N LEU A 46 -12.41 -2.36 -9.80
CA LEU A 46 -11.22 -3.20 -9.78
C LEU A 46 -10.14 -2.73 -10.77
N ARG A 47 -10.54 -2.27 -11.97
CA ARG A 47 -9.59 -1.68 -12.93
C ARG A 47 -8.95 -0.40 -12.38
N ASN A 48 -9.75 0.48 -11.77
CA ASN A 48 -9.26 1.70 -11.12
C ASN A 48 -8.34 1.37 -9.94
N MET A 49 -8.66 0.33 -9.17
CA MET A 49 -7.83 -0.16 -8.07
C MET A 49 -6.46 -0.64 -8.58
N CYS A 50 -6.42 -1.46 -9.63
CA CYS A 50 -5.16 -1.89 -10.24
C CYS A 50 -4.32 -0.71 -10.73
N HIS A 51 -4.95 0.27 -11.38
CA HIS A 51 -4.25 1.47 -11.83
C HIS A 51 -3.64 2.27 -10.66
N PHE A 52 -4.40 2.44 -9.57
CA PHE A 52 -3.88 3.09 -8.35
C PHE A 52 -2.69 2.34 -7.75
N LEU A 53 -2.76 1.01 -7.70
CA LEU A 53 -1.69 0.17 -7.18
C LEU A 53 -0.42 0.24 -8.03
N GLU A 54 -0.57 0.38 -9.35
CA GLU A 54 0.55 0.50 -10.28
C GLU A 54 1.24 1.88 -10.25
N SER A 55 0.51 2.91 -9.87
CA SER A 55 0.99 4.29 -9.87
C SER A 55 1.28 4.81 -8.46
N GLU A 56 0.24 5.19 -7.74
CA GLU A 56 0.36 5.90 -6.46
C GLU A 56 0.94 5.00 -5.37
N LEU A 57 0.41 3.76 -5.22
CA LEU A 57 0.90 2.85 -4.19
C LEU A 57 2.31 2.32 -4.50
N ALA A 58 2.63 2.07 -5.77
CA ALA A 58 3.99 1.67 -6.15
C ALA A 58 5.02 2.78 -5.87
N HIS A 59 4.61 4.05 -5.97
CA HIS A 59 5.44 5.18 -5.57
C HIS A 59 5.62 5.24 -4.05
N HIS A 60 4.52 5.14 -3.30
CA HIS A 60 4.51 5.10 -1.85
C HIS A 60 5.44 4.00 -1.28
N PHE A 61 5.31 2.76 -1.75
CA PHE A 61 6.20 1.67 -1.34
C PHE A 61 7.67 1.93 -1.66
N ARG A 62 7.98 2.57 -2.79
CA ARG A 62 9.37 2.95 -3.10
C ARG A 62 9.90 3.99 -2.12
N GLU A 63 9.11 4.98 -1.75
CA GLU A 63 9.51 5.98 -0.76
C GLU A 63 9.75 5.34 0.60
N GLU A 64 8.89 4.42 1.04
CA GLU A 64 9.10 3.68 2.28
C GLU A 64 10.38 2.84 2.22
N GLU A 65 10.56 2.02 1.20
CA GLU A 65 11.68 1.10 1.08
C GLU A 65 13.02 1.82 0.92
N GLN A 66 13.08 2.83 0.05
CA GLN A 66 14.32 3.52 -0.28
C GLN A 66 14.68 4.61 0.73
N VAL A 67 13.69 5.21 1.38
CA VAL A 67 13.88 6.34 2.26
C VAL A 67 13.65 5.95 3.72
N LEU A 68 12.40 5.66 4.12
CA LEU A 68 12.06 5.42 5.52
C LEU A 68 12.74 4.17 6.08
N TYR A 69 12.57 3.02 5.44
CA TYR A 69 13.13 1.74 5.89
C TYR A 69 14.67 1.75 5.88
N THR A 70 15.26 2.43 4.90
CA THR A 70 16.72 2.60 4.82
C THR A 70 17.23 3.42 5.99
N ALA A 71 16.59 4.56 6.32
CA ALA A 71 16.95 5.37 7.47
C ALA A 71 16.76 4.61 8.79
N VAL A 72 15.63 3.91 8.96
CA VAL A 72 15.32 3.13 10.17
C VAL A 72 16.34 2.01 10.37
N LYS A 73 16.67 1.23 9.35
CA LYS A 73 17.69 0.17 9.43
C LYS A 73 19.07 0.69 9.86
N ALA A 74 19.41 1.92 9.44
CA ALA A 74 20.68 2.54 9.77
C ALA A 74 20.69 3.14 11.18
N LYS A 75 19.60 3.77 11.62
CA LYS A 75 19.54 4.58 12.85
C LYS A 75 18.94 3.84 14.04
N LEU A 76 18.04 2.89 13.80
CA LEU A 76 17.35 2.09 14.81
C LEU A 76 17.59 0.60 14.57
N PRO A 77 18.80 0.08 14.83
CA PRO A 77 19.16 -1.31 14.50
C PRO A 77 18.24 -2.38 15.12
N HIS A 78 17.61 -2.07 16.25
CA HIS A 78 16.67 -2.96 16.92
C HIS A 78 15.34 -3.12 16.16
N LEU A 79 15.02 -2.22 15.20
CA LEU A 79 13.85 -2.31 14.35
C LEU A 79 14.10 -3.00 12.99
N ARG A 80 15.32 -3.47 12.72
CA ARG A 80 15.64 -4.15 11.45
C ARG A 80 14.75 -5.34 11.15
N GLY A 81 14.39 -6.13 12.17
CA GLY A 81 13.48 -7.26 12.03
C GLY A 81 12.09 -6.81 11.60
N LEU A 82 11.53 -5.80 12.28
CA LEU A 82 10.24 -5.22 11.92
C LEU A 82 10.24 -4.70 10.47
N VAL A 83 11.26 -3.95 10.08
CA VAL A 83 11.37 -3.41 8.71
C VAL A 83 11.49 -4.53 7.67
N ALA A 84 12.18 -5.63 7.97
CA ALA A 84 12.25 -6.77 7.06
C ALA A 84 10.88 -7.45 6.88
N GLU A 85 10.09 -7.55 7.94
CA GLU A 85 8.72 -8.09 7.87
C GLU A 85 7.79 -7.16 7.07
N LEU A 86 7.83 -5.85 7.32
CA LEU A 86 7.05 -4.86 6.56
C LEU A 86 7.41 -4.89 5.05
N HIS A 87 8.69 -5.00 4.74
CA HIS A 87 9.13 -5.16 3.35
C HIS A 87 8.59 -6.46 2.72
N GLN A 88 8.56 -7.56 3.47
CA GLN A 88 7.97 -8.81 2.99
C GLN A 88 6.45 -8.68 2.76
N GLU A 89 5.76 -7.88 3.56
CA GLU A 89 4.33 -7.58 3.34
C GLU A 89 4.11 -6.83 2.02
N HIS A 90 5.00 -5.91 1.62
CA HIS A 90 4.95 -5.29 0.29
C HIS A 90 5.03 -6.34 -0.83
N GLU A 91 5.89 -7.35 -0.70
CA GLU A 91 5.99 -8.41 -1.71
C GLU A 91 4.71 -9.24 -1.81
N VAL A 92 4.07 -9.54 -0.65
CA VAL A 92 2.77 -10.22 -0.63
C VAL A 92 1.69 -9.38 -1.32
N ILE A 93 1.67 -8.07 -1.08
CA ILE A 93 0.71 -7.15 -1.72
C ILE A 93 0.98 -7.05 -3.23
N ARG A 94 2.24 -6.97 -3.65
CA ARG A 94 2.61 -6.97 -5.08
C ARG A 94 2.14 -8.24 -5.78
N GLN A 95 2.33 -9.41 -5.14
CA GLN A 95 1.87 -10.68 -5.70
C GLN A 95 0.33 -10.72 -5.78
N ALA A 96 -0.37 -10.34 -4.72
CA ALA A 96 -1.84 -10.26 -4.72
C ALA A 96 -2.38 -9.32 -5.81
N HIS A 97 -1.70 -8.20 -6.06
CA HIS A 97 -2.03 -7.29 -7.16
C HIS A 97 -1.85 -7.97 -8.53
N GLN A 98 -0.77 -8.71 -8.73
CA GLN A 98 -0.56 -9.45 -9.98
C GLN A 98 -1.66 -10.51 -10.20
N ASP A 99 -2.06 -11.22 -9.15
CA ASP A 99 -3.12 -12.23 -9.21
C ASP A 99 -4.46 -11.59 -9.60
N VAL A 100 -4.82 -10.44 -9.01
CA VAL A 100 -6.03 -9.67 -9.40
C VAL A 100 -5.95 -9.22 -10.85
N ARG A 101 -4.81 -8.75 -11.32
CA ARG A 101 -4.64 -8.34 -12.73
C ARG A 101 -4.83 -9.50 -13.70
N GLN A 102 -4.25 -10.65 -13.41
CA GLN A 102 -4.40 -11.84 -14.24
C GLN A 102 -5.85 -12.30 -14.28
N GLU A 103 -6.54 -12.29 -13.15
CA GLU A 103 -7.94 -12.66 -13.07
C GLU A 103 -8.86 -11.66 -13.79
N LEU A 104 -8.53 -10.36 -13.80
CA LEU A 104 -9.23 -9.37 -14.63
C LEU A 104 -9.15 -9.69 -16.12
N LEU A 105 -8.00 -10.14 -16.61
CA LEU A 105 -7.84 -10.58 -17.99
C LEU A 105 -8.64 -11.86 -18.26
N HIS A 106 -8.70 -12.77 -17.30
CA HIS A 106 -9.53 -13.98 -17.40
C HIS A 106 -11.02 -13.62 -17.42
N PHE A 107 -11.46 -12.70 -16.56
CA PHE A 107 -12.82 -12.18 -16.56
C PHE A 107 -13.25 -11.63 -17.92
N ASP A 108 -12.39 -10.90 -18.60
CA ASP A 108 -12.69 -10.33 -19.94
C ASP A 108 -13.02 -11.41 -20.97
N SER A 109 -12.56 -12.65 -20.78
CA SER A 109 -12.84 -13.79 -21.65
C SER A 109 -14.00 -14.68 -21.21
N THR A 110 -14.26 -14.80 -19.90
CA THR A 110 -15.22 -15.76 -19.32
C THR A 110 -16.44 -15.10 -18.69
N GLY A 111 -16.31 -13.87 -18.20
CA GLY A 111 -17.34 -13.17 -17.41
C GLY A 111 -17.50 -13.70 -15.98
N GLU A 112 -16.59 -14.56 -15.49
CA GLU A 112 -16.66 -15.12 -14.14
C GLU A 112 -16.08 -14.15 -13.11
N LEU A 113 -16.91 -13.62 -12.21
CA LEU A 113 -16.55 -12.57 -11.26
C LEU A 113 -16.20 -13.10 -9.86
N ARG A 114 -16.65 -14.31 -9.48
CA ARG A 114 -16.52 -14.82 -8.10
C ARG A 114 -15.08 -14.86 -7.61
N HIS A 115 -14.19 -15.46 -8.39
CA HIS A 115 -12.78 -15.61 -8.03
C HIS A 115 -12.07 -14.24 -7.99
N LEU A 116 -12.37 -13.37 -8.94
CA LEU A 116 -11.85 -12.00 -8.98
C LEU A 116 -12.23 -11.20 -7.71
N ILE A 117 -13.50 -11.29 -7.26
CA ILE A 117 -13.95 -10.65 -6.01
C ILE A 117 -13.20 -11.22 -4.81
N GLN A 118 -12.95 -12.53 -4.77
CA GLN A 118 -12.19 -13.15 -3.69
C GLN A 118 -10.77 -12.61 -3.62
N LEU A 119 -10.02 -12.66 -4.72
CA LEU A 119 -8.63 -12.17 -4.78
C LEU A 119 -8.53 -10.69 -4.41
N ALA A 120 -9.44 -9.86 -4.92
CA ALA A 120 -9.47 -8.44 -4.58
C ALA A 120 -9.79 -8.19 -3.10
N THR A 121 -10.67 -8.98 -2.50
CA THR A 121 -10.99 -8.91 -1.07
C THR A 121 -9.77 -9.26 -0.21
N GLU A 122 -9.04 -10.31 -0.58
CA GLU A 122 -7.81 -10.72 0.10
C GLU A 122 -6.72 -9.64 -0.01
N MET A 123 -6.52 -9.07 -1.19
CA MET A 123 -5.58 -7.97 -1.39
C MET A 123 -5.93 -6.73 -0.56
N ILE A 124 -7.20 -6.36 -0.47
CA ILE A 124 -7.67 -5.27 0.40
C ILE A 124 -7.35 -5.57 1.87
N ALA A 125 -7.50 -6.83 2.31
CA ALA A 125 -7.17 -7.24 3.66
C ALA A 125 -5.66 -7.12 3.94
N TYR A 126 -4.79 -7.52 3.01
CA TYR A 126 -3.34 -7.35 3.14
C TYR A 126 -2.95 -5.88 3.24
N LEU A 127 -3.52 -5.01 2.40
CA LEU A 127 -3.26 -3.57 2.44
C LEU A 127 -3.66 -2.95 3.79
N ARG A 128 -4.84 -3.29 4.32
CA ARG A 128 -5.27 -2.82 5.64
C ARG A 128 -4.34 -3.29 6.75
N TYR A 129 -4.01 -4.58 6.75
CA TYR A 129 -3.14 -5.16 7.76
C TYR A 129 -1.77 -4.47 7.79
N HIS A 130 -1.15 -4.31 6.62
CA HIS A 130 0.13 -3.65 6.46
C HIS A 130 0.11 -2.20 6.98
N THR A 131 -0.81 -1.38 6.47
CA THR A 131 -0.96 0.02 6.84
C THR A 131 -1.20 0.19 8.35
N ASP A 132 -2.11 -0.61 8.93
CA ASP A 132 -2.41 -0.59 10.36
C ASP A 132 -1.19 -1.00 11.20
N ARG A 133 -0.45 -1.99 10.76
CA ARG A 133 0.75 -2.47 11.45
C ARG A 133 1.84 -1.41 11.45
N GLU A 134 2.10 -0.79 10.33
CA GLU A 134 3.11 0.25 10.20
C GLU A 134 2.80 1.48 11.07
N GLU A 135 1.56 1.95 11.03
CA GLU A 135 1.11 3.07 11.86
C GLU A 135 1.14 2.78 13.37
N ARG A 136 0.94 1.52 13.77
CA ARG A 136 0.99 1.14 15.18
C ARG A 136 2.37 0.83 15.71
N THR A 137 3.32 0.52 14.83
CA THR A 137 4.64 0.03 15.25
C THR A 137 5.77 0.94 14.76
N LEU A 138 5.96 1.08 13.46
CA LEU A 138 7.12 1.77 12.88
C LEU A 138 7.03 3.29 13.05
N HIS A 139 5.93 3.92 12.64
CA HIS A 139 5.80 5.38 12.67
C HIS A 139 5.92 5.96 14.08
N PRO A 140 5.28 5.40 15.13
CA PRO A 140 5.47 5.88 16.50
C PRO A 140 6.89 5.70 17.02
N ALA A 141 7.57 4.63 16.63
CA ALA A 141 8.97 4.41 17.01
C ALA A 141 9.89 5.45 16.37
N VAL A 142 9.71 5.73 15.08
CA VAL A 142 10.47 6.77 14.37
C VAL A 142 10.25 8.15 15.00
N LEU A 143 9.00 8.51 15.28
CA LEU A 143 8.67 9.80 15.91
C LEU A 143 9.30 9.95 17.29
N ARG A 144 9.37 8.87 18.08
CA ARG A 144 9.92 8.87 19.42
C ARG A 144 11.44 8.86 19.47
N GLU A 145 12.08 8.15 18.54
CA GLU A 145 13.49 7.78 18.65
C GLU A 145 14.42 8.52 17.70
N PHE A 146 13.91 9.06 16.58
CA PHE A 146 14.72 9.86 15.66
C PHE A 146 15.13 11.18 16.31
N LYS A 147 16.44 11.47 16.24
CA LYS A 147 17.06 12.76 16.62
C LYS A 147 17.11 13.69 15.40
N ASP A 148 17.44 14.94 15.62
CA ASP A 148 17.53 15.94 14.54
C ASP A 148 18.45 15.50 13.38
N ALA A 149 19.58 14.86 13.69
CA ALA A 149 20.49 14.33 12.68
C ALA A 149 19.87 13.20 11.84
N ASP A 150 18.98 12.39 12.42
CA ASP A 150 18.31 11.29 11.72
C ASP A 150 17.24 11.82 10.76
N TRP A 151 16.54 12.88 11.16
CA TRP A 151 15.61 13.61 10.28
C TRP A 151 16.30 14.27 9.10
N TRP A 152 17.53 14.78 9.28
CA TRP A 152 18.36 15.28 8.19
C TRP A 152 18.76 14.18 7.22
N GLU A 153 19.12 13.01 7.73
CA GLU A 153 19.46 11.85 6.91
C GLU A 153 18.25 11.35 6.12
N LEU A 154 17.07 11.26 6.74
CA LEU A 154 15.83 10.90 6.05
C LEU A 154 15.55 11.86 4.89
N ARG A 155 15.69 13.17 5.12
CA ARG A 155 15.55 14.18 4.07
C ARG A 155 16.55 13.99 2.94
N ARG A 156 17.81 13.69 3.26
CA ARG A 156 18.85 13.45 2.26
C ARG A 156 18.49 12.27 1.37
N LEU A 157 18.11 11.14 1.96
CA LEU A 157 17.65 9.94 1.21
C LEU A 157 16.45 10.25 0.32
N TYR A 158 15.51 11.05 0.79
CA TYR A 158 14.35 11.47 0.01
C TYR A 158 14.76 12.29 -1.23
N VAL A 159 15.65 13.26 -1.07
CA VAL A 159 16.14 14.07 -2.20
C VAL A 159 16.92 13.20 -3.19
N ASP A 160 17.77 12.29 -2.70
CA ASP A 160 18.55 11.37 -3.54
C ASP A 160 17.62 10.45 -4.35
N SER A 161 16.50 9.97 -3.77
CA SER A 161 15.54 9.10 -4.46
C SER A 161 14.76 9.80 -5.58
N MET A 162 14.67 11.14 -5.55
CA MET A 162 13.99 11.92 -6.61
C MET A 162 14.87 12.14 -7.85
N VAL A 163 16.18 11.93 -7.73
CA VAL A 163 17.16 12.22 -8.80
C VAL A 163 17.60 10.93 -9.52
N ALA A 164 17.35 9.79 -8.94
CA ALA A 164 17.69 8.46 -9.45
C ALA A 164 16.60 7.91 -10.38
#